data_0a5a0ee64a8d7a28aee2173091143179
#
_entry.id   0a5a0ee64a8d7a28aee2173091143179
#
_cell.length_a   1.000
_cell.length_b   1.000
_cell.length_c   1.000
_cell.angle_alpha   90.00
_cell.angle_beta   90.00
_cell.angle_gamma   90.00
#
_symmetry.space_group_name_H-M   'P 1'
#
loop_
_entity.id
_entity.type
_entity.pdbx_description
1 polymer ?
#
loop_
_entity_poly.entity_id
_entity_poly.type
_entity_poly.pdbx_seq_one_letter_code
_entity_poly.pdbx_strand_id
1 'polypeptide(L)' 'MNRLVIIGAGGHGKVIADIAEKNGYTDICFLDDHASGICMNFPIIGTCDDIE' A
#
# COMPACT_ATOMS: atom_id res chain seq x y z
N MET A 1 8.13 7.73 -13.15
CA MET A 1 7.60 7.79 -11.79
C MET A 1 6.80 6.54 -11.51
N ASN A 2 7.12 5.85 -10.44
CA ASN A 2 6.54 4.55 -10.14
C ASN A 2 5.65 4.60 -8.93
N ARG A 3 4.36 4.71 -9.15
CA ARG A 3 3.40 4.66 -8.07
C ARG A 3 2.72 3.30 -8.01
N LEU A 4 2.63 2.75 -6.82
CA LEU A 4 1.98 1.47 -6.60
C LEU A 4 0.94 1.61 -5.49
N VAL A 5 -0.28 1.23 -5.79
CA VAL A 5 -1.35 1.21 -4.80
C VAL A 5 -1.64 -0.25 -4.48
N ILE A 6 -1.55 -0.61 -3.22
CA ILE A 6 -1.76 -1.98 -2.76
C ILE A 6 -3.10 -2.06 -2.04
N ILE A 7 -3.94 -2.98 -2.47
CA ILE A 7 -5.23 -3.20 -1.85
C ILE A 7 -5.05 -4.13 -0.66
N GLY A 8 -5.31 -3.62 0.54
CA GLY A 8 -5.16 -4.39 1.76
C GLY A 8 -3.80 -4.23 2.39
N ALA A 9 -3.77 -3.79 3.65
CA ALA A 9 -2.54 -3.57 4.42
C ALA A 9 -2.24 -4.73 5.37
N GLY A 10 -2.87 -5.88 5.20
CA GLY A 10 -2.60 -7.06 6.01
C GLY A 10 -1.27 -7.72 5.66
N GLY A 11 -1.03 -8.90 6.24
CA GLY A 11 0.24 -9.59 6.06
C GLY A 11 0.64 -9.79 4.60
N HIS A 12 -0.31 -10.14 3.75
CA HIS A 12 -0.04 -10.33 2.33
C HIS A 12 0.33 -9.02 1.64
N GLY A 13 -0.37 -7.93 1.99
CA GLY A 13 -0.06 -6.61 1.44
C GLY A 13 1.33 -6.14 1.84
N LYS A 14 1.75 -6.45 3.05
CA LYS A 14 3.09 -6.11 3.52
C LYS A 14 4.18 -6.81 2.71
N VAL A 15 3.95 -8.07 2.37
CA VAL A 15 4.89 -8.83 1.54
C VAL A 15 5.00 -8.20 0.15
N ILE A 16 3.87 -7.82 -0.42
CA ILE A 16 3.85 -7.17 -1.74
C ILE A 16 4.60 -5.85 -1.69
N ALA A 17 4.39 -5.05 -0.63
CA ALA A 17 5.07 -3.77 -0.47
C ALA A 17 6.59 -3.96 -0.36
N ASP A 18 7.03 -4.96 0.37
CA ASP A 18 8.46 -5.24 0.51
C ASP A 18 9.09 -5.60 -0.83
N ILE A 19 8.42 -6.45 -1.59
CA ILE A 19 8.90 -6.84 -2.92
C ILE A 19 8.94 -5.65 -3.85
N ALA A 20 7.89 -4.83 -3.83
CA ALA A 20 7.82 -3.65 -4.68
C ALA A 20 8.94 -2.66 -4.36
N GLU A 21 9.20 -2.42 -3.08
CA GLU A 21 10.27 -1.52 -2.68
C GLU A 21 11.62 -2.01 -3.20
N LYS A 22 11.87 -3.30 -3.11
CA LYS A 22 13.11 -3.89 -3.60
C LYS A 22 13.24 -3.82 -5.12
N ASN A 23 12.12 -3.66 -5.82
CA ASN A 23 12.10 -3.53 -7.27
C ASN A 23 12.06 -2.08 -7.74
N GLY A 24 12.30 -1.13 -6.85
CA GLY A 24 12.48 0.26 -7.21
C GLY A 24 11.24 1.13 -7.18
N TYR A 25 10.12 0.63 -6.70
CA TYR A 25 8.96 1.48 -6.49
C TYR A 25 9.21 2.41 -5.30
N THR A 26 9.04 3.68 -5.52
CA THR A 26 9.33 4.69 -4.48
C THR A 26 8.06 5.34 -3.92
N ASP A 27 6.95 5.26 -4.64
CA ASP A 27 5.68 5.85 -4.23
C ASP A 27 4.68 4.71 -4.00
N ILE A 28 4.69 4.17 -2.80
CA ILE A 28 3.84 3.04 -2.42
C ILE A 28 2.81 3.51 -1.41
N CYS A 29 1.57 3.12 -1.61
CA CYS A 29 0.52 3.41 -0.64
C CYS A 29 -0.48 2.25 -0.59
N PHE A 30 -1.32 2.26 0.45
CA PHE A 30 -2.30 1.21 0.67
C PHE A 30 -3.72 1.76 0.65
N LEU A 31 -4.65 0.90 0.25
CA LEU A 31 -6.07 1.10 0.49
C LEU A 31 -6.53 -0.06 1.37
N ASP A 32 -7.21 0.24 2.47
CA ASP A 32 -7.66 -0.80 3.40
C ASP A 32 -8.93 -0.35 4.11
N ASP A 33 -9.93 -1.23 4.15
CA ASP A 33 -11.21 -0.92 4.76
C ASP A 33 -11.17 -0.97 6.29
N HIS A 34 -10.17 -1.61 6.86
CA HIS A 34 -10.11 -1.88 8.30
C HIS A 34 -8.92 -1.24 9.01
N ALA A 35 -7.99 -0.69 8.25
CA ALA A 35 -6.78 -0.08 8.81
C ALA A 35 -6.66 1.35 8.32
N SER A 36 -5.97 2.17 9.10
CA SER A 36 -5.71 3.55 8.72
C SER A 36 -4.34 3.96 9.25
N GLY A 37 -3.83 5.09 8.75
CA GLY A 37 -2.55 5.61 9.18
C GLY A 37 -1.40 5.16 8.29
N ILE A 38 -0.43 4.47 8.86
CA ILE A 38 0.79 4.08 8.15
C ILE A 38 1.03 2.60 8.33
N CYS A 39 1.39 1.93 7.25
CA CYS A 39 1.79 0.53 7.26
C CYS A 39 3.16 0.42 6.63
N MET A 40 4.15 -0.12 7.35
CA MET A 40 5.53 -0.29 6.86
C MET A 40 6.13 1.01 6.32
N ASN A 41 5.83 2.14 6.97
CA ASN A 41 6.28 3.47 6.54
C ASN A 41 5.61 3.97 5.26
N PHE A 42 4.59 3.28 4.76
CA PHE A 42 3.82 3.73 3.62
C PHE A 42 2.42 4.12 4.08
N PRO A 43 1.84 5.18 3.51
CA PRO A 43 0.54 5.66 3.98
C PRO A 43 -0.61 4.76 3.53
N ILE A 44 -1.62 4.67 4.38
CA ILE A 44 -2.91 4.10 3.99
C ILE A 44 -3.78 5.30 3.64
N ILE A 45 -4.06 5.46 2.35
CA ILE A 45 -4.65 6.70 1.84
C ILE A 45 -6.16 6.67 1.71
N GLY A 46 -6.78 5.53 1.95
CA GLY A 46 -8.22 5.43 1.84
C GLY A 46 -8.69 4.00 1.97
N THR A 47 -9.91 3.76 1.52
CA THR A 47 -10.52 2.43 1.52
C THR A 47 -10.61 1.90 0.10
N CYS A 48 -11.02 0.63 -0.04
CA CYS A 48 -11.20 0.05 -1.36
C CYS A 48 -12.26 0.77 -2.19
N ASP A 49 -13.16 1.50 -1.54
CA ASP A 49 -14.16 2.31 -2.24
C ASP A 49 -13.57 3.53 -2.93
N ASP A 50 -12.35 3.89 -2.61
CA ASP A 50 -11.68 5.04 -3.23
C ASP A 50 -11.03 4.69 -4.56
N ILE A 51 -11.18 3.47 -5.03
CA ILE A 51 -10.66 3.06 -6.33
C ILE A 51 -11.59 3.59 -7.42
N GLU A 52 -11.01 4.28 -8.37
CA GLU A 52 -11.73 4.79 -9.52
C GLU A 52 -11.73 3.81 -10.67
#